data_68b2bde96510b3c23f0f59e8911b222c
#
_entry.id   68b2bde96510b3c23f0f59e8911b222c
#
_cell.length_a   1.000
_cell.length_b   1.000
_cell.length_c   1.000
_cell.angle_alpha   90.00
_cell.angle_beta   90.00
_cell.angle_gamma   90.00
#
_symmetry.space_group_name_H-M   'P 1'
#
loop_
_entity.id
_entity.type
_entity.pdbx_description
1 polymer ?
#
loop_
_entity_poly.entity_id
_entity_poly.type
_entity_poly.pdbx_seq_one_letter_code
_entity_poly.pdbx_strand_id
1 'polypeptide(L)'
;MQARAVVFTAPNQVEVRAVTCPDPGPGDAVVRVTHSWISNGTEGSFLRGERIAGDTAYRQGDPWPFPIVAGYQKIGVVEAVGAGIADLAVGETVFCAMGKVDDMFHPMGGQVSPSVSPRSQIWKLPAGVDPLAFAGLVLTQVGYNCGQRPHPCVIGDGAVVLGDGMVGHWAAQTLAWRGARVVLVGRHDDRLARFRTGPSAHTVNAAREDWLARVRQLLPGGVQVAVDTVGSVPALEQVMPLMRREGHLVSAGFYGTEDLLRLQPLRNWELAVDLVSGWTGPRMDQTLALIAGGTLQTLPLITHRFPVDQAPGAWDLIESKREPVLGVILDW
;
A
#
# COMPACT_ATOMS: atom_id res chain seq x y z
N MET A 1 6.84 0.76 28.76
CA MET A 1 8.05 1.29 28.07
C MET A 1 7.70 2.62 27.41
N GLN A 2 8.58 3.65 27.48
CA GLN A 2 8.36 4.94 26.84
C GLN A 2 8.74 4.90 25.35
N ALA A 3 7.93 5.54 24.52
CA ALA A 3 8.14 5.63 23.08
C ALA A 3 7.67 7.00 22.55
N ARG A 4 8.01 7.32 21.31
CA ARG A 4 7.47 8.45 20.55
C ARG A 4 6.56 7.94 19.46
N ALA A 5 5.48 8.65 19.19
CA ALA A 5 4.55 8.28 18.12
C ALA A 5 4.04 9.49 17.35
N VAL A 6 3.67 9.27 16.10
CA VAL A 6 2.81 10.18 15.33
C VAL A 6 1.37 9.85 15.70
N VAL A 7 0.69 10.80 16.29
CA VAL A 7 -0.66 10.64 16.87
C VAL A 7 -1.64 11.55 16.14
N PHE A 8 -2.74 10.98 15.70
CA PHE A 8 -3.89 11.72 15.22
C PHE A 8 -4.77 12.05 16.42
N THR A 9 -4.81 13.30 16.83
CA THR A 9 -5.49 13.74 18.05
C THR A 9 -6.96 14.09 17.85
N ALA A 10 -7.31 14.49 16.64
CA ALA A 10 -8.65 14.78 16.16
C ALA A 10 -8.65 14.72 14.62
N PRO A 11 -9.80 14.83 13.94
CA PRO A 11 -9.84 14.91 12.48
C PRO A 11 -8.90 16.00 11.94
N ASN A 12 -8.00 15.59 11.02
CA ASN A 12 -6.98 16.44 10.40
C ASN A 12 -5.98 17.12 11.38
N GLN A 13 -5.82 16.55 12.57
CA GLN A 13 -4.83 17.03 13.55
C GLN A 13 -3.80 15.95 13.83
N VAL A 14 -2.54 16.29 13.61
CA VAL A 14 -1.39 15.39 13.76
C VAL A 14 -0.38 15.99 14.72
N GLU A 15 0.07 15.19 15.68
CA GLU A 15 1.11 15.55 16.64
C GLU A 15 2.17 14.46 16.74
N VAL A 16 3.39 14.83 17.09
CA VAL A 16 4.44 13.91 17.52
C VAL A 16 4.60 14.05 19.01
N ARG A 17 4.32 12.99 19.77
CA ARG A 17 4.38 13.04 21.24
C ARG A 17 4.88 11.75 21.87
N ALA A 18 5.23 11.86 23.15
CA ALA A 18 5.54 10.70 23.98
C ALA A 18 4.28 9.85 24.20
N VAL A 19 4.44 8.56 24.16
CA VAL A 19 3.41 7.54 24.41
C VAL A 19 3.98 6.42 25.27
N THR A 20 3.12 5.63 25.87
CA THR A 20 3.51 4.42 26.59
C THR A 20 3.19 3.19 25.72
N CYS A 21 4.14 2.28 25.62
CA CYS A 21 3.94 0.96 25.03
C CYS A 21 4.00 -0.10 26.16
N PRO A 22 3.31 -1.24 26.05
CA PRO A 22 3.43 -2.30 27.03
C PRO A 22 4.87 -2.84 27.06
N ASP A 23 5.26 -3.45 28.15
CA ASP A 23 6.51 -4.19 28.21
C ASP A 23 6.45 -5.40 27.25
N PRO A 24 7.56 -5.73 26.56
CA PRO A 24 7.56 -6.82 25.61
C PRO A 24 7.33 -8.17 26.29
N GLY A 25 6.37 -8.92 25.78
CA GLY A 25 6.12 -10.31 26.20
C GLY A 25 7.13 -11.30 25.56
N PRO A 26 7.03 -12.59 25.94
CA PRO A 26 7.95 -13.61 25.42
C PRO A 26 7.96 -13.75 23.88
N GLY A 27 6.85 -13.43 23.21
CA GLY A 27 6.70 -13.48 21.75
C GLY A 27 6.89 -12.15 21.04
N ASP A 28 7.33 -11.09 21.74
CA ASP A 28 7.51 -9.76 21.20
C ASP A 28 9.00 -9.41 21.01
N ALA A 29 9.29 -8.54 20.08
CA ALA A 29 10.59 -7.88 19.99
C ALA A 29 10.42 -6.35 20.08
N VAL A 30 11.46 -5.69 20.56
CA VAL A 30 11.58 -4.23 20.59
C VAL A 30 12.42 -3.80 19.40
N VAL A 31 11.87 -2.92 18.57
CA VAL A 31 12.54 -2.42 17.38
C VAL A 31 12.69 -0.91 17.46
N ARG A 32 13.92 -0.42 17.42
CA ARG A 32 14.20 0.99 17.20
C ARG A 32 13.99 1.29 15.73
N VAL A 33 12.93 2.03 15.46
CA VAL A 33 12.55 2.40 14.09
C VAL A 33 13.55 3.41 13.54
N THR A 34 13.91 3.25 12.28
CA THR A 34 14.75 4.19 11.54
C THR A 34 13.95 4.95 10.50
N HIS A 35 13.02 4.26 9.84
CA HIS A 35 12.15 4.86 8.82
C HIS A 35 10.77 4.22 8.86
N SER A 36 9.75 5.02 8.57
CA SER A 36 8.41 4.53 8.31
C SER A 36 7.84 5.14 7.03
N TRP A 37 6.98 4.40 6.34
CA TRP A 37 6.37 4.84 5.08
C TRP A 37 4.90 5.11 5.29
N ILE A 38 4.44 6.32 5.02
CA ILE A 38 3.04 6.70 5.16
C ILE A 38 2.18 6.04 4.07
N SER A 39 1.10 5.40 4.48
CA SER A 39 0.05 4.92 3.59
C SER A 39 -0.98 6.02 3.34
N ASN A 40 -0.73 6.87 2.34
CA ASN A 40 -1.49 8.09 2.09
C ASN A 40 -3.03 7.87 2.08
N GLY A 41 -3.50 6.77 1.47
CA GLY A 41 -4.93 6.46 1.41
C GLY A 41 -5.48 5.95 2.74
N THR A 42 -4.92 4.85 3.26
CA THR A 42 -5.43 4.17 4.46
C THR A 42 -5.25 5.01 5.72
N GLU A 43 -4.05 5.48 5.99
CA GLU A 43 -3.80 6.32 7.18
C GLU A 43 -4.52 7.66 7.06
N GLY A 44 -4.58 8.26 5.86
CA GLY A 44 -5.35 9.48 5.61
C GLY A 44 -6.85 9.32 5.89
N SER A 45 -7.42 8.14 5.60
CA SER A 45 -8.83 7.88 5.95
C SER A 45 -9.08 7.80 7.45
N PHE A 46 -8.10 7.34 8.25
CA PHE A 46 -8.16 7.44 9.70
C PHE A 46 -8.01 8.89 10.17
N LEU A 47 -7.09 9.64 9.56
CA LEU A 47 -6.88 11.05 9.90
C LEU A 47 -8.13 11.90 9.63
N ARG A 48 -8.82 11.66 8.53
CA ARG A 48 -10.08 12.37 8.18
C ARG A 48 -11.31 11.86 8.95
N GLY A 49 -11.18 10.78 9.71
CA GLY A 49 -12.32 10.19 10.42
C GLY A 49 -13.29 9.44 9.50
N GLU A 50 -12.84 8.85 8.41
CA GLU A 50 -13.69 8.15 7.44
C GLU A 50 -13.90 6.68 7.76
N ARG A 51 -12.99 6.06 8.52
CA ARG A 51 -13.10 4.66 8.96
C ARG A 51 -12.40 4.40 10.29
N ILE A 52 -12.85 3.39 11.04
CA ILE A 52 -12.37 3.05 12.38
C ILE A 52 -11.21 2.05 12.32
N ALA A 53 -11.39 0.91 11.65
CA ALA A 53 -10.39 -0.15 11.56
C ALA A 53 -10.56 -0.92 10.24
N GLY A 54 -9.45 -1.28 9.61
CA GLY A 54 -9.47 -1.98 8.33
C GLY A 54 -10.36 -1.25 7.32
N ASP A 55 -11.31 -1.95 6.75
CA ASP A 55 -12.31 -1.40 5.83
C ASP A 55 -13.68 -1.15 6.50
N THR A 56 -13.74 -1.19 7.85
CA THR A 56 -14.98 -0.89 8.58
C THR A 56 -15.28 0.60 8.47
N ALA A 57 -16.39 0.92 7.83
CA ALA A 57 -16.85 2.29 7.72
C ALA A 57 -17.31 2.82 9.08
N TYR A 58 -17.12 4.12 9.28
CA TYR A 58 -17.72 4.83 10.40
C TYR A 58 -19.24 4.83 10.26
N ARG A 59 -19.94 4.51 11.35
CA ARG A 59 -21.39 4.68 11.45
C ARG A 59 -21.69 6.00 12.16
N GLN A 60 -22.57 6.80 11.58
CA GLN A 60 -22.97 8.05 12.19
C GLN A 60 -23.51 7.81 13.62
N GLY A 61 -22.93 8.51 14.58
CA GLY A 61 -23.25 8.37 16.00
C GLY A 61 -22.34 7.47 16.81
N ASP A 62 -21.45 6.70 16.16
CA ASP A 62 -20.41 5.97 16.89
C ASP A 62 -19.33 6.94 17.39
N PRO A 63 -18.79 6.74 18.61
CA PRO A 63 -17.69 7.56 19.08
C PRO A 63 -16.45 7.30 18.22
N TRP A 64 -15.86 8.36 17.69
CA TRP A 64 -14.61 8.23 16.95
C TRP A 64 -13.45 7.98 17.93
N PRO A 65 -12.59 6.98 17.67
CA PRO A 65 -11.60 6.53 18.66
C PRO A 65 -10.31 7.39 18.67
N PHE A 66 -10.39 8.70 18.51
CA PHE A 66 -9.22 9.55 18.75
C PHE A 66 -8.86 9.58 20.24
N PRO A 67 -7.57 9.64 20.59
CA PRO A 67 -6.40 9.72 19.71
C PRO A 67 -6.03 8.37 19.06
N ILE A 68 -5.41 8.43 17.87
CA ILE A 68 -5.06 7.25 17.06
C ILE A 68 -3.56 7.23 16.77
N VAL A 69 -2.91 6.07 16.93
CA VAL A 69 -1.59 5.77 16.31
C VAL A 69 -1.82 4.85 15.13
N ALA A 70 -1.75 5.40 13.93
CA ALA A 70 -1.97 4.68 12.68
C ALA A 70 -0.67 4.08 12.10
N GLY A 71 -0.74 3.59 10.87
CA GLY A 71 0.40 3.06 10.13
C GLY A 71 0.65 1.59 10.38
N TYR A 72 1.36 0.99 9.43
CA TYR A 72 1.66 -0.44 9.42
C TYR A 72 2.91 -0.77 8.60
N GLN A 73 3.82 0.19 8.45
CA GLN A 73 5.00 0.06 7.62
C GLN A 73 6.17 0.82 8.24
N LYS A 74 7.13 0.07 8.77
CA LYS A 74 8.35 0.64 9.33
C LYS A 74 9.51 -0.33 9.22
N ILE A 75 10.70 0.19 9.15
CA ILE A 75 11.95 -0.55 9.24
C ILE A 75 12.77 -0.05 10.43
N GLY A 76 13.58 -0.90 10.99
CA GLY A 76 14.41 -0.55 12.12
C GLY A 76 15.38 -1.65 12.51
N VAL A 77 16.01 -1.47 13.66
CA VAL A 77 16.99 -2.39 14.24
C VAL A 77 16.42 -2.99 15.52
N VAL A 78 16.55 -4.29 15.66
CA VAL A 78 16.12 -5.03 16.87
C VAL A 78 16.99 -4.62 18.05
N GLU A 79 16.36 -4.15 19.14
CA GLU A 79 17.04 -3.79 20.40
C GLU A 79 16.85 -4.84 21.51
N ALA A 80 15.72 -5.54 21.48
CA ALA A 80 15.47 -6.63 22.42
C ALA A 80 14.56 -7.68 21.80
N VAL A 81 14.69 -8.93 22.26
CA VAL A 81 13.85 -10.06 21.86
C VAL A 81 13.29 -10.77 23.10
N GLY A 82 12.03 -11.13 23.05
CA GLY A 82 11.38 -11.92 24.11
C GLY A 82 11.93 -13.35 24.17
N ALA A 83 11.87 -13.96 25.33
CA ALA A 83 12.46 -15.28 25.60
C ALA A 83 11.90 -16.44 24.73
N GLY A 84 10.73 -16.24 24.10
CA GLY A 84 10.11 -17.21 23.20
C GLY A 84 10.54 -17.07 21.74
N ILE A 85 11.41 -16.13 21.40
CA ILE A 85 11.86 -15.87 20.04
C ILE A 85 13.26 -16.46 19.86
N ALA A 86 13.42 -17.47 19.01
CA ALA A 86 14.69 -18.12 18.76
C ALA A 86 15.34 -17.76 17.42
N ASP A 87 14.59 -17.16 16.52
CA ASP A 87 14.98 -16.91 15.13
C ASP A 87 15.24 -15.43 14.80
N LEU A 88 15.31 -14.56 15.81
CA LEU A 88 15.61 -13.13 15.67
C LEU A 88 16.66 -12.74 16.71
N ALA A 89 17.60 -11.87 16.33
CA ALA A 89 18.68 -11.41 17.20
C ALA A 89 18.73 -9.88 17.30
N VAL A 90 19.25 -9.40 18.42
CA VAL A 90 19.58 -7.97 18.61
C VAL A 90 20.58 -7.53 17.55
N GLY A 91 20.36 -6.35 16.96
CA GLY A 91 21.20 -5.79 15.90
C GLY A 91 20.72 -6.14 14.47
N GLU A 92 19.81 -7.09 14.30
CA GLU A 92 19.25 -7.39 12.97
C GLU A 92 18.38 -6.25 12.46
N THR A 93 18.50 -5.95 11.16
CA THR A 93 17.64 -4.99 10.47
C THR A 93 16.38 -5.70 10.00
N VAL A 94 15.24 -5.10 10.32
CA VAL A 94 13.92 -5.72 10.12
C VAL A 94 12.90 -4.75 9.54
N PHE A 95 11.91 -5.30 8.86
CA PHE A 95 10.62 -4.66 8.64
C PHE A 95 9.64 -5.07 9.73
N CYS A 96 8.84 -4.13 10.23
CA CYS A 96 7.75 -4.38 11.17
C CYS A 96 6.43 -3.83 10.64
N ALA A 97 5.36 -4.63 10.68
CA ALA A 97 4.03 -4.16 10.30
C ALA A 97 3.29 -3.51 11.48
N MET A 98 3.21 -4.18 12.60
CA MET A 98 2.38 -3.77 13.74
C MET A 98 3.22 -3.36 14.96
N GLY A 99 2.63 -2.51 15.80
CA GLY A 99 3.17 -2.14 17.09
C GLY A 99 2.06 -2.03 18.15
N LYS A 100 2.44 -2.12 19.41
CA LYS A 100 1.53 -2.01 20.57
C LYS A 100 1.69 -0.64 21.22
N VAL A 101 0.60 0.00 21.56
CA VAL A 101 0.56 1.29 22.27
C VAL A 101 -0.52 1.23 23.33
N ASP A 102 -0.25 1.77 24.52
CA ASP A 102 -1.23 1.81 25.63
C ASP A 102 -2.12 3.05 25.55
N ASP A 103 -3.27 2.96 26.17
CA ASP A 103 -4.20 4.07 26.46
C ASP A 103 -4.66 4.90 25.25
N MET A 104 -4.56 4.35 24.03
CA MET A 104 -5.11 4.99 22.84
C MET A 104 -5.43 3.97 21.75
N PHE A 105 -6.22 4.37 20.76
CA PHE A 105 -6.54 3.51 19.62
C PHE A 105 -5.34 3.37 18.70
N HIS A 106 -4.95 2.14 18.39
CA HIS A 106 -3.83 1.84 17.52
C HIS A 106 -4.23 0.74 16.53
N PRO A 107 -4.94 1.08 15.42
CA PRO A 107 -5.43 0.08 14.50
C PRO A 107 -4.31 -0.86 13.98
N MET A 108 -3.08 -0.36 13.92
CA MET A 108 -1.89 -1.18 13.63
C MET A 108 -0.64 -0.69 14.36
N GLY A 109 -0.61 0.55 14.85
CA GLY A 109 0.51 1.10 15.63
C GLY A 109 1.84 1.15 14.87
N GLY A 110 1.80 1.54 13.60
CA GLY A 110 2.99 1.58 12.75
C GLY A 110 3.90 2.76 13.04
N GLN A 111 3.34 3.91 13.35
CA GLN A 111 4.07 5.18 13.50
C GLN A 111 4.52 5.38 14.96
N VAL A 112 5.33 4.46 15.50
CA VAL A 112 5.84 4.49 16.89
C VAL A 112 7.26 3.95 16.98
N SER A 113 8.13 4.59 17.78
CA SER A 113 9.51 4.17 18.04
C SER A 113 9.92 4.46 19.50
N PRO A 114 10.58 3.53 20.21
CA PRO A 114 10.74 2.12 19.83
C PRO A 114 9.39 1.39 19.77
N SER A 115 9.28 0.39 18.90
CA SER A 115 8.06 -0.38 18.69
C SER A 115 8.12 -1.74 19.36
N VAL A 116 7.14 -2.05 20.20
CA VAL A 116 6.92 -3.41 20.69
C VAL A 116 6.06 -4.15 19.66
N SER A 117 6.63 -5.14 19.01
CA SER A 117 6.00 -5.81 17.88
C SER A 117 6.01 -7.33 18.05
N PRO A 118 4.90 -8.03 17.80
CA PRO A 118 4.87 -9.48 17.85
C PRO A 118 5.78 -10.07 16.75
N ARG A 119 6.47 -11.16 17.05
CA ARG A 119 7.41 -11.83 16.11
C ARG A 119 6.75 -12.15 14.75
N SER A 120 5.48 -12.51 14.74
CA SER A 120 4.72 -12.82 13.52
C SER A 120 4.51 -11.62 12.59
N GLN A 121 4.82 -10.41 13.04
CA GLN A 121 4.70 -9.16 12.28
C GLN A 121 6.08 -8.54 11.96
N ILE A 122 7.14 -9.33 12.07
CA ILE A 122 8.52 -8.90 11.83
C ILE A 122 9.15 -9.77 10.74
N TRP A 123 9.75 -9.14 9.75
CA TRP A 123 10.48 -9.79 8.64
C TRP A 123 11.94 -9.31 8.64
N LYS A 124 12.88 -10.25 8.65
CA LYS A 124 14.30 -9.93 8.49
C LYS A 124 14.57 -9.39 7.11
N LEU A 125 15.34 -8.33 7.02
CA LEU A 125 15.75 -7.76 5.73
C LEU A 125 17.06 -8.42 5.24
N PRO A 126 17.17 -8.67 3.92
CA PRO A 126 18.37 -9.25 3.36
C PRO A 126 19.55 -8.28 3.45
N ALA A 127 20.74 -8.80 3.74
CA ALA A 127 21.97 -8.02 3.71
C ALA A 127 22.31 -7.57 2.28
N GLY A 128 22.96 -6.41 2.16
CA GLY A 128 23.44 -5.89 0.87
C GLY A 128 22.39 -5.16 0.03
N VAL A 129 21.16 -5.05 0.50
CA VAL A 129 20.10 -4.21 -0.12
C VAL A 129 19.80 -3.04 0.81
N ASP A 130 19.58 -1.86 0.23
CA ASP A 130 19.17 -0.68 1.01
C ASP A 130 17.88 -1.00 1.79
N PRO A 131 17.89 -0.97 3.13
CA PRO A 131 16.71 -1.25 3.94
C PRO A 131 15.52 -0.37 3.58
N LEU A 132 15.75 0.87 3.12
CA LEU A 132 14.70 1.80 2.73
C LEU A 132 13.80 1.23 1.60
N ALA A 133 14.35 0.37 0.74
CA ALA A 133 13.58 -0.31 -0.30
C ALA A 133 12.41 -1.15 0.26
N PHE A 134 12.50 -1.57 1.51
CA PHE A 134 11.50 -2.42 2.16
C PHE A 134 10.54 -1.63 3.07
N ALA A 135 10.75 -0.33 3.26
CA ALA A 135 9.93 0.46 4.18
C ALA A 135 8.43 0.43 3.84
N GLY A 136 8.08 0.26 2.55
CA GLY A 136 6.70 0.13 2.05
C GLY A 136 6.23 -1.31 1.82
N LEU A 137 6.81 -2.33 2.46
CA LEU A 137 6.62 -3.75 2.14
C LEU A 137 5.15 -4.20 2.13
N VAL A 138 4.32 -3.72 3.05
CA VAL A 138 2.88 -4.08 3.07
C VAL A 138 2.15 -3.53 1.85
N LEU A 139 2.33 -2.26 1.50
CA LEU A 139 1.69 -1.69 0.30
C LEU A 139 2.25 -2.32 -0.99
N THR A 140 3.54 -2.60 -1.03
CA THR A 140 4.17 -3.30 -2.16
C THR A 140 3.55 -4.69 -2.33
N GLN A 141 3.33 -5.41 -1.22
CA GLN A 141 2.66 -6.70 -1.20
C GLN A 141 1.20 -6.62 -1.71
N VAL A 142 0.47 -5.54 -1.39
CA VAL A 142 -0.87 -5.34 -1.94
C VAL A 142 -0.81 -5.19 -3.46
N GLY A 143 0.11 -4.37 -3.98
CA GLY A 143 0.31 -4.25 -5.42
C GLY A 143 0.73 -5.55 -6.09
N TYR A 144 1.67 -6.29 -5.48
CA TYR A 144 2.05 -7.63 -5.93
C TYR A 144 0.84 -8.58 -5.95
N ASN A 145 0.02 -8.60 -4.89
CA ASN A 145 -1.16 -9.44 -4.81
C ASN A 145 -2.18 -9.12 -5.92
N CYS A 146 -2.34 -7.84 -6.28
CA CYS A 146 -3.20 -7.45 -7.40
C CYS A 146 -2.70 -8.02 -8.74
N GLY A 147 -1.41 -7.92 -8.99
CA GLY A 147 -0.83 -8.36 -10.26
C GLY A 147 -0.64 -9.89 -10.35
N GLN A 148 -0.56 -10.62 -9.23
CA GLN A 148 -0.34 -12.07 -9.22
C GLN A 148 -1.63 -12.89 -9.16
N ARG A 149 -2.75 -12.31 -8.68
CA ARG A 149 -4.07 -12.97 -8.54
C ARG A 149 -4.65 -13.50 -9.85
N PRO A 150 -4.66 -12.71 -10.94
CA PRO A 150 -5.21 -13.21 -12.21
C PRO A 150 -4.54 -14.52 -12.64
N HIS A 151 -5.32 -15.43 -13.21
CA HIS A 151 -4.78 -16.64 -13.86
C HIS A 151 -3.68 -16.28 -14.86
N PRO A 152 -2.75 -17.22 -15.16
CA PRO A 152 -1.54 -16.83 -15.87
C PRO A 152 -1.89 -16.00 -17.09
N CYS A 153 -1.43 -14.74 -17.08
CA CYS A 153 -1.45 -13.94 -18.29
C CYS A 153 -0.64 -14.72 -19.32
N VAL A 154 -1.22 -14.98 -20.45
CA VAL A 154 -0.45 -15.40 -21.62
C VAL A 154 0.49 -14.25 -21.95
N ILE A 155 1.75 -14.54 -22.27
CA ILE A 155 2.71 -13.50 -22.64
C ILE A 155 2.11 -12.62 -23.75
N GLY A 156 2.04 -11.31 -23.52
CA GLY A 156 1.45 -10.33 -24.42
C GLY A 156 -0.04 -10.02 -24.18
N ASP A 157 -0.71 -10.68 -23.22
CA ASP A 157 -2.07 -10.30 -22.85
C ASP A 157 -2.13 -8.85 -22.36
N GLY A 158 -3.22 -8.15 -22.72
CA GLY A 158 -3.46 -6.78 -22.32
C GLY A 158 -3.86 -6.68 -20.85
N ALA A 159 -3.21 -5.78 -20.11
CA ALA A 159 -3.58 -5.44 -18.75
C ALA A 159 -3.72 -3.93 -18.57
N VAL A 160 -4.76 -3.49 -17.87
CA VAL A 160 -4.98 -2.09 -17.49
C VAL A 160 -4.93 -1.97 -15.98
N VAL A 161 -4.17 -1.01 -15.49
CA VAL A 161 -4.15 -0.65 -14.07
C VAL A 161 -4.67 0.77 -13.92
N LEU A 162 -5.76 0.93 -13.17
CA LEU A 162 -6.40 2.21 -12.86
C LEU A 162 -5.83 2.74 -11.54
N GLY A 163 -5.16 3.88 -11.63
CA GLY A 163 -4.54 4.57 -10.49
C GLY A 163 -3.02 4.63 -10.56
N ASP A 164 -2.48 5.84 -10.57
CA ASP A 164 -1.05 6.16 -10.57
C ASP A 164 -0.45 6.29 -9.17
N GLY A 165 -1.11 5.71 -8.17
CA GLY A 165 -0.62 5.59 -6.81
C GLY A 165 0.42 4.47 -6.66
N MET A 166 1.02 4.34 -5.47
CA MET A 166 2.05 3.33 -5.18
C MET A 166 1.57 1.91 -5.50
N VAL A 167 0.38 1.52 -5.02
CA VAL A 167 -0.18 0.19 -5.26
C VAL A 167 -0.38 -0.06 -6.76
N GLY A 168 -0.85 0.95 -7.51
CA GLY A 168 -0.99 0.85 -8.97
C GLY A 168 0.35 0.61 -9.67
N HIS A 169 1.40 1.31 -9.26
CA HIS A 169 2.75 1.06 -9.81
C HIS A 169 3.23 -0.37 -9.57
N TRP A 170 3.08 -0.90 -8.36
CA TRP A 170 3.54 -2.26 -8.06
C TRP A 170 2.66 -3.34 -8.69
N ALA A 171 1.35 -3.11 -8.80
CA ALA A 171 0.46 -3.99 -9.59
C ALA A 171 0.88 -4.02 -11.06
N ALA A 172 1.16 -2.86 -11.66
CA ALA A 172 1.61 -2.73 -13.02
C ALA A 172 3.00 -3.38 -13.25
N GLN A 173 3.95 -3.18 -12.33
CA GLN A 173 5.26 -3.84 -12.36
C GLN A 173 5.11 -5.37 -12.29
N THR A 174 4.23 -5.88 -11.42
CA THR A 174 3.97 -7.34 -11.28
C THR A 174 3.40 -7.91 -12.57
N LEU A 175 2.41 -7.26 -13.18
CA LEU A 175 1.82 -7.70 -14.43
C LEU A 175 2.82 -7.67 -15.59
N ALA A 176 3.64 -6.63 -15.67
CA ALA A 176 4.71 -6.53 -16.66
C ALA A 176 5.77 -7.62 -16.48
N TRP A 177 6.18 -7.90 -15.25
CA TRP A 177 7.09 -9.01 -14.93
C TRP A 177 6.52 -10.37 -15.35
N ARG A 178 5.20 -10.57 -15.23
CA ARG A 178 4.51 -11.78 -15.68
C ARG A 178 4.33 -11.85 -17.20
N GLY A 179 4.78 -10.84 -17.96
CA GLY A 179 4.76 -10.81 -19.42
C GLY A 179 3.53 -10.14 -20.04
N ALA A 180 2.69 -9.48 -19.24
CA ALA A 180 1.57 -8.72 -19.76
C ALA A 180 2.02 -7.45 -20.50
N ARG A 181 1.25 -7.01 -21.50
CA ARG A 181 1.33 -5.66 -22.06
C ARG A 181 0.51 -4.73 -21.19
N VAL A 182 1.17 -3.88 -20.41
CA VAL A 182 0.52 -3.10 -19.35
C VAL A 182 0.27 -1.65 -19.77
N VAL A 183 -0.93 -1.16 -19.48
CA VAL A 183 -1.26 0.28 -19.54
C VAL A 183 -1.61 0.75 -18.13
N LEU A 184 -0.74 1.60 -17.55
CA LEU A 184 -1.01 2.29 -16.30
C LEU A 184 -1.76 3.59 -16.60
N VAL A 185 -3.01 3.68 -16.12
CA VAL A 185 -3.88 4.84 -16.30
C VAL A 185 -3.88 5.66 -15.01
N GLY A 186 -3.56 6.94 -15.13
CA GLY A 186 -3.54 7.86 -14.00
C GLY A 186 -3.97 9.27 -14.39
N ARG A 187 -3.75 10.23 -13.52
CA ARG A 187 -4.13 11.64 -13.73
C ARG A 187 -2.95 12.61 -13.55
N HIS A 188 -1.77 12.10 -13.14
CA HIS A 188 -0.61 12.92 -12.77
C HIS A 188 0.61 12.49 -13.59
N ASP A 189 1.09 13.38 -14.46
CA ASP A 189 2.22 13.08 -15.36
C ASP A 189 3.50 12.71 -14.62
N ASP A 190 3.79 13.41 -13.52
CA ASP A 190 4.97 13.18 -12.68
C ASP A 190 4.97 11.79 -12.02
N ARG A 191 3.79 11.28 -11.62
CA ARG A 191 3.63 9.93 -11.09
C ARG A 191 3.76 8.90 -12.22
N LEU A 192 3.04 9.10 -13.32
CA LEU A 192 3.09 8.22 -14.49
C LEU A 192 4.52 8.10 -15.06
N ALA A 193 5.31 9.19 -15.06
CA ALA A 193 6.70 9.19 -15.52
C ALA A 193 7.63 8.29 -14.69
N ARG A 194 7.22 7.87 -13.49
CA ARG A 194 7.98 6.94 -12.63
C ARG A 194 7.76 5.47 -13.00
N PHE A 195 6.80 5.17 -13.86
CA PHE A 195 6.54 3.82 -14.34
C PHE A 195 7.48 3.46 -15.49
N ARG A 196 8.50 2.66 -15.22
CA ARG A 196 9.54 2.29 -16.20
C ARG A 196 9.81 0.78 -16.11
N THR A 197 9.11 -0.01 -16.92
CA THR A 197 9.23 -1.48 -16.90
C THR A 197 9.49 -2.10 -18.29
N GLY A 198 10.00 -1.29 -19.23
CA GLY A 198 10.37 -1.77 -20.57
C GLY A 198 9.35 -1.46 -21.68
N PRO A 199 9.54 -1.98 -22.89
CA PRO A 199 8.82 -1.54 -24.10
C PRO A 199 7.35 -1.98 -24.15
N SER A 200 6.94 -2.94 -23.34
CA SER A 200 5.55 -3.42 -23.26
C SER A 200 4.72 -2.67 -22.22
N ALA A 201 5.29 -1.64 -21.58
CA ALA A 201 4.64 -0.84 -20.55
C ALA A 201 4.33 0.56 -21.08
N HIS A 202 3.08 0.97 -20.92
CA HIS A 202 2.57 2.25 -21.38
C HIS A 202 1.91 2.99 -20.24
N THR A 203 1.86 4.32 -20.34
CA THR A 203 1.12 5.18 -19.42
C THR A 203 0.11 6.01 -20.18
N VAL A 204 -1.03 6.30 -19.55
CA VAL A 204 -2.09 7.14 -20.13
C VAL A 204 -2.55 8.12 -19.06
N ASN A 205 -2.57 9.42 -19.39
CA ASN A 205 -3.09 10.43 -18.49
C ASN A 205 -4.56 10.75 -18.81
N ALA A 206 -5.47 10.16 -18.01
CA ALA A 206 -6.91 10.33 -18.15
C ALA A 206 -7.42 11.78 -17.91
N ALA A 207 -6.59 12.68 -17.39
CA ALA A 207 -6.92 14.09 -17.28
C ALA A 207 -6.63 14.86 -18.59
N ARG A 208 -5.90 14.27 -19.54
CA ARG A 208 -5.42 14.95 -20.77
C ARG A 208 -5.96 14.34 -22.07
N GLU A 209 -6.38 13.09 -22.04
CA GLU A 209 -6.83 12.36 -23.23
C GLU A 209 -7.98 11.39 -22.92
N ASP A 210 -8.72 10.99 -23.96
CA ASP A 210 -9.67 9.88 -23.85
C ASP A 210 -8.90 8.57 -23.58
N TRP A 211 -8.78 8.23 -22.31
CA TRP A 211 -8.02 7.08 -21.87
C TRP A 211 -8.58 5.75 -22.42
N LEU A 212 -9.91 5.64 -22.63
CA LEU A 212 -10.52 4.43 -23.18
C LEU A 212 -10.15 4.25 -24.65
N ALA A 213 -10.22 5.32 -25.45
CA ALA A 213 -9.77 5.28 -26.84
C ALA A 213 -8.27 4.94 -26.92
N ARG A 214 -7.47 5.52 -26.03
CA ARG A 214 -6.04 5.24 -25.98
C ARG A 214 -5.73 3.81 -25.58
N VAL A 215 -6.41 3.25 -24.59
CA VAL A 215 -6.29 1.84 -24.20
C VAL A 215 -6.63 0.92 -25.37
N ARG A 216 -7.72 1.17 -26.12
CA ARG A 216 -8.07 0.38 -27.32
C ARG A 216 -6.94 0.37 -28.37
N GLN A 217 -6.28 1.51 -28.56
CA GLN A 217 -5.15 1.61 -29.52
C GLN A 217 -3.93 0.81 -29.03
N LEU A 218 -3.62 0.90 -27.72
CA LEU A 218 -2.47 0.23 -27.12
C LEU A 218 -2.67 -1.27 -26.95
N LEU A 219 -3.93 -1.70 -26.73
CA LEU A 219 -4.33 -3.10 -26.50
C LEU A 219 -5.39 -3.54 -27.50
N PRO A 220 -5.05 -3.63 -28.81
CA PRO A 220 -6.04 -3.98 -29.84
C PRO A 220 -6.62 -5.39 -29.69
N GLY A 221 -5.94 -6.28 -28.95
CA GLY A 221 -6.45 -7.63 -28.59
C GLY A 221 -7.41 -7.63 -27.39
N GLY A 222 -7.73 -6.47 -26.84
CA GLY A 222 -8.59 -6.34 -25.66
C GLY A 222 -7.83 -6.47 -24.33
N VAL A 223 -8.57 -6.27 -23.25
CA VAL A 223 -8.06 -6.27 -21.86
C VAL A 223 -8.37 -7.62 -21.21
N GLN A 224 -7.34 -8.37 -20.83
CA GLN A 224 -7.48 -9.63 -20.08
C GLN A 224 -7.58 -9.38 -18.58
N VAL A 225 -6.83 -8.38 -18.08
CA VAL A 225 -6.80 -8.04 -16.65
C VAL A 225 -7.04 -6.55 -16.49
N ALA A 226 -8.00 -6.18 -15.65
CA ALA A 226 -8.17 -4.80 -15.20
C ALA A 226 -8.01 -4.76 -13.67
N VAL A 227 -7.11 -3.89 -13.19
CA VAL A 227 -6.85 -3.68 -11.76
C VAL A 227 -7.31 -2.27 -11.37
N ASP A 228 -8.21 -2.16 -10.40
CA ASP A 228 -8.55 -0.86 -9.80
C ASP A 228 -7.88 -0.69 -8.45
N THR A 229 -7.10 0.37 -8.33
CA THR A 229 -6.44 0.79 -7.09
C THR A 229 -6.96 2.13 -6.56
N VAL A 230 -7.97 2.68 -7.23
CA VAL A 230 -8.60 3.97 -6.88
C VAL A 230 -9.82 3.78 -5.99
N GLY A 231 -10.59 2.73 -6.23
CA GLY A 231 -11.90 2.52 -5.60
C GLY A 231 -13.01 3.22 -6.39
N SER A 232 -13.08 2.99 -7.70
CA SER A 232 -14.05 3.65 -8.57
C SER A 232 -14.88 2.67 -9.36
N VAL A 233 -16.11 2.37 -8.90
CA VAL A 233 -17.07 1.56 -9.66
C VAL A 233 -17.33 2.15 -11.05
N PRO A 234 -17.50 3.47 -11.24
CA PRO A 234 -17.65 4.02 -12.59
C PRO A 234 -16.45 3.76 -13.50
N ALA A 235 -15.22 3.79 -13.00
CA ALA A 235 -14.04 3.47 -13.81
C ALA A 235 -13.99 1.99 -14.19
N LEU A 236 -14.37 1.08 -13.28
CA LEU A 236 -14.53 -0.34 -13.60
C LEU A 236 -15.61 -0.57 -14.65
N GLU A 237 -16.77 0.06 -14.53
CA GLU A 237 -17.84 -0.03 -15.53
C GLU A 237 -17.41 0.47 -16.91
N GLN A 238 -16.58 1.51 -16.98
CA GLN A 238 -16.04 2.04 -18.23
C GLN A 238 -15.02 1.09 -18.88
N VAL A 239 -14.25 0.34 -18.12
CA VAL A 239 -13.25 -0.60 -18.67
C VAL A 239 -13.88 -1.93 -19.11
N MET A 240 -15.01 -2.33 -18.54
CA MET A 240 -15.67 -3.61 -18.86
C MET A 240 -15.89 -3.84 -20.36
N PRO A 241 -16.34 -2.86 -21.17
CA PRO A 241 -16.51 -3.07 -22.62
C PRO A 241 -15.21 -3.33 -23.38
N LEU A 242 -14.05 -3.13 -22.76
CA LEU A 242 -12.73 -3.42 -23.32
C LEU A 242 -12.24 -4.81 -22.89
N MET A 243 -12.88 -5.42 -21.89
CA MET A 243 -12.47 -6.71 -21.35
C MET A 243 -12.70 -7.83 -22.36
N ARG A 244 -11.81 -8.79 -22.33
CA ARG A 244 -12.01 -10.06 -23.03
C ARG A 244 -12.92 -10.94 -22.20
N ARG A 245 -13.59 -11.89 -22.87
CA ARG A 245 -14.29 -12.98 -22.20
C ARG A 245 -13.30 -13.76 -21.32
N GLU A 246 -13.76 -14.22 -20.15
CA GLU A 246 -12.93 -14.88 -19.13
C GLU A 246 -11.79 -14.00 -18.58
N GLY A 247 -11.95 -12.67 -18.69
CA GLY A 247 -11.03 -11.71 -18.10
C GLY A 247 -11.16 -11.61 -16.59
N HIS A 248 -10.22 -10.89 -15.97
CA HIS A 248 -10.16 -10.68 -14.52
C HIS A 248 -10.29 -9.21 -14.16
N LEU A 249 -11.23 -8.91 -13.26
CA LEU A 249 -11.27 -7.64 -12.52
C LEU A 249 -10.62 -7.85 -11.17
N VAL A 250 -9.65 -7.03 -10.83
CA VAL A 250 -8.99 -7.04 -9.51
C VAL A 250 -9.21 -5.71 -8.83
N SER A 251 -9.74 -5.73 -7.63
CA SER A 251 -9.98 -4.53 -6.83
C SER A 251 -9.10 -4.50 -5.59
N ALA A 252 -8.40 -3.39 -5.39
CA ALA A 252 -7.68 -3.05 -4.17
C ALA A 252 -8.00 -1.62 -3.68
N GLY A 253 -8.93 -0.94 -4.36
CA GLY A 253 -9.41 0.39 -3.97
C GLY A 253 -10.35 0.32 -2.77
N PHE A 254 -10.57 1.45 -2.13
CA PHE A 254 -11.59 1.61 -1.11
C PHE A 254 -12.84 2.25 -1.72
N TYR A 255 -13.94 1.50 -1.74
CA TYR A 255 -15.19 1.90 -2.39
C TYR A 255 -16.23 2.49 -1.42
N GLY A 256 -15.90 2.61 -0.13
CA GLY A 256 -16.90 2.97 0.87
C GLY A 256 -17.85 1.81 1.19
N THR A 257 -19.07 2.15 1.62
CA THR A 257 -20.08 1.16 2.05
C THR A 257 -21.35 1.16 1.20
N GLU A 258 -21.47 2.09 0.29
CA GLU A 258 -22.69 2.28 -0.51
C GLU A 258 -22.49 1.95 -2.00
N ASP A 259 -21.26 1.74 -2.43
CA ASP A 259 -20.95 1.40 -3.82
C ASP A 259 -21.39 -0.02 -4.16
N LEU A 260 -22.12 -0.15 -5.26
CA LEU A 260 -22.67 -1.41 -5.75
C LEU A 260 -22.09 -1.75 -7.12
N LEU A 261 -21.56 -2.96 -7.27
CA LEU A 261 -21.15 -3.50 -8.55
C LEU A 261 -22.29 -4.36 -9.15
N ARG A 262 -22.68 -4.05 -10.38
CA ARG A 262 -23.71 -4.80 -11.08
C ARG A 262 -23.14 -6.13 -11.61
N LEU A 263 -23.72 -7.25 -11.20
CA LEU A 263 -23.23 -8.60 -11.54
C LEU A 263 -23.55 -9.03 -12.97
N GLN A 264 -24.66 -8.57 -13.55
CA GLN A 264 -25.08 -9.05 -14.88
C GLN A 264 -24.08 -8.72 -16.00
N PRO A 265 -23.45 -7.52 -16.04
CA PRO A 265 -22.38 -7.26 -17.01
C PRO A 265 -21.18 -8.19 -16.83
N LEU A 266 -20.79 -8.51 -15.59
CA LEU A 266 -19.69 -9.43 -15.30
C LEU A 266 -19.99 -10.83 -15.83
N ARG A 267 -21.21 -11.33 -15.57
CA ARG A 267 -21.67 -12.62 -16.07
C ARG A 267 -21.68 -12.69 -17.60
N ASN A 268 -22.06 -11.63 -18.29
CA ASN A 268 -22.12 -11.62 -19.76
C ASN A 268 -20.74 -11.85 -20.40
N TRP A 269 -19.67 -11.46 -19.72
CA TRP A 269 -18.29 -11.64 -20.16
C TRP A 269 -17.58 -12.78 -19.42
N GLU A 270 -18.28 -13.54 -18.55
CA GLU A 270 -17.67 -14.57 -17.69
C GLU A 270 -16.47 -14.05 -16.91
N LEU A 271 -16.54 -12.83 -16.39
CA LEU A 271 -15.42 -12.23 -15.67
C LEU A 271 -15.24 -12.85 -14.28
N ALA A 272 -13.99 -13.14 -13.93
CA ALA A 272 -13.60 -13.38 -12.55
C ALA A 272 -13.41 -12.03 -11.82
N VAL A 273 -13.73 -12.00 -10.53
CA VAL A 273 -13.51 -10.81 -9.69
C VAL A 273 -12.69 -11.21 -8.47
N ASP A 274 -11.54 -10.58 -8.32
CA ASP A 274 -10.65 -10.73 -7.16
C ASP A 274 -10.68 -9.47 -6.29
N LEU A 275 -11.03 -9.63 -5.01
CA LEU A 275 -11.01 -8.55 -4.03
C LEU A 275 -9.75 -8.70 -3.16
N VAL A 276 -8.89 -7.71 -3.19
CA VAL A 276 -7.58 -7.75 -2.53
C VAL A 276 -7.58 -6.88 -1.29
N SER A 277 -7.26 -7.47 -0.14
CA SER A 277 -7.11 -6.77 1.13
C SER A 277 -6.06 -7.44 2.02
N GLY A 278 -5.47 -6.65 2.94
CA GLY A 278 -4.54 -7.11 3.96
C GLY A 278 -3.26 -7.78 3.44
N TRP A 279 -2.58 -8.48 4.33
CA TRP A 279 -1.35 -9.22 4.01
C TRP A 279 -1.32 -10.60 4.67
N THR A 280 -0.48 -11.48 4.13
CA THR A 280 -0.18 -12.79 4.71
C THR A 280 1.33 -13.02 4.72
N GLY A 281 1.83 -13.80 5.67
CA GLY A 281 3.25 -14.12 5.77
C GLY A 281 3.86 -14.56 4.43
N PRO A 282 3.33 -15.60 3.76
CA PRO A 282 3.89 -16.07 2.48
C PRO A 282 3.94 -15.00 1.38
N ARG A 283 2.94 -14.12 1.30
CA ARG A 283 2.97 -13.01 0.32
C ARG A 283 3.99 -11.94 0.67
N MET A 284 4.18 -11.67 1.98
CA MET A 284 5.23 -10.76 2.44
C MET A 284 6.61 -11.30 2.08
N ASP A 285 6.86 -12.59 2.32
CA ASP A 285 8.12 -13.25 1.98
C ASP A 285 8.43 -13.20 0.48
N GLN A 286 7.42 -13.50 -0.36
CA GLN A 286 7.54 -13.40 -1.81
C GLN A 286 7.83 -11.96 -2.27
N THR A 287 7.12 -10.99 -1.71
CA THR A 287 7.31 -9.58 -2.06
C THR A 287 8.69 -9.09 -1.65
N LEU A 288 9.16 -9.47 -0.46
CA LEU A 288 10.49 -9.17 0.02
C LEU A 288 11.56 -9.72 -0.95
N ALA A 289 11.42 -10.97 -1.39
CA ALA A 289 12.33 -11.57 -2.38
C ALA A 289 12.30 -10.82 -3.72
N LEU A 290 11.12 -10.38 -4.19
CA LEU A 290 10.99 -9.64 -5.46
C LEU A 290 11.58 -8.22 -5.38
N ILE A 291 11.49 -7.55 -4.22
CA ILE A 291 12.17 -6.27 -3.98
C ILE A 291 13.68 -6.50 -3.95
N ALA A 292 14.16 -7.48 -3.20
CA ALA A 292 15.59 -7.81 -3.09
C ALA A 292 16.22 -8.18 -4.44
N GLY A 293 15.46 -8.87 -5.29
CA GLY A 293 15.87 -9.22 -6.65
C GLY A 293 15.69 -8.10 -7.69
N GLY A 294 15.23 -6.90 -7.28
CA GLY A 294 15.05 -5.75 -8.18
C GLY A 294 13.84 -5.84 -9.12
N THR A 295 13.00 -6.86 -8.99
CA THR A 295 11.79 -7.02 -9.81
C THR A 295 10.73 -5.97 -9.45
N LEU A 296 10.52 -5.74 -8.16
CA LEU A 296 9.66 -4.68 -7.66
C LEU A 296 10.51 -3.50 -7.19
N GLN A 297 10.36 -2.38 -7.85
CA GLN A 297 11.11 -1.16 -7.57
C GLN A 297 10.29 -0.25 -6.66
N THR A 298 10.81 0.02 -5.48
CA THR A 298 10.15 0.84 -4.46
C THR A 298 10.79 2.21 -4.32
N LEU A 299 12.12 2.30 -4.29
CA LEU A 299 12.87 3.54 -4.10
C LEU A 299 12.49 4.66 -5.08
N PRO A 300 12.27 4.41 -6.39
CA PRO A 300 11.85 5.46 -7.33
C PRO A 300 10.50 6.08 -7.01
N LEU A 301 9.67 5.42 -6.18
CA LEU A 301 8.36 5.93 -5.78
C LEU A 301 8.40 6.81 -4.54
N ILE A 302 9.53 6.87 -3.83
CA ILE A 302 9.72 7.82 -2.72
C ILE A 302 9.91 9.21 -3.31
N THR A 303 9.00 10.12 -2.97
CA THR A 303 9.03 11.51 -3.44
C THR A 303 9.45 12.49 -2.37
N HIS A 304 9.15 12.18 -1.10
CA HIS A 304 9.41 13.06 0.02
C HIS A 304 9.96 12.31 1.22
N ARG A 305 10.78 13.00 1.99
CA ARG A 305 11.28 12.52 3.27
C ARG A 305 11.19 13.66 4.27
N PHE A 306 10.74 13.35 5.46
CA PHE A 306 10.63 14.29 6.57
C PHE A 306 11.23 13.69 7.84
N PRO A 307 12.00 14.46 8.63
CA PRO A 307 12.23 14.07 10.02
C PRO A 307 10.89 13.83 10.72
N VAL A 308 10.81 12.83 11.60
CA VAL A 308 9.56 12.48 12.27
C VAL A 308 8.92 13.67 13.00
N ASP A 309 9.72 14.59 13.54
CA ASP A 309 9.21 15.82 14.18
C ASP A 309 8.41 16.71 13.22
N GLN A 310 8.60 16.55 11.92
CA GLN A 310 7.87 17.26 10.88
C GLN A 310 6.69 16.45 10.31
N ALA A 311 6.28 15.38 10.97
CA ALA A 311 5.13 14.57 10.53
C ALA A 311 3.84 15.39 10.32
N PRO A 312 3.51 16.43 11.12
CA PRO A 312 2.39 17.31 10.81
C PRO A 312 2.49 17.97 9.43
N GLY A 313 3.70 18.42 9.04
CA GLY A 313 3.94 19.01 7.72
C GLY A 313 3.86 17.98 6.58
N ALA A 314 4.31 16.75 6.82
CA ALA A 314 4.17 15.64 5.86
C ALA A 314 2.69 15.33 5.59
N TRP A 315 1.86 15.32 6.63
CA TRP A 315 0.42 15.09 6.49
C TRP A 315 -0.30 16.27 5.84
N ASP A 316 0.07 17.52 6.17
CA ASP A 316 -0.45 18.71 5.49
C ASP A 316 -0.15 18.65 3.99
N LEU A 317 1.05 18.23 3.60
CA LEU A 317 1.40 18.02 2.19
C LEU A 317 0.52 16.95 1.51
N ILE A 318 0.32 15.81 2.17
CA ILE A 318 -0.48 14.70 1.63
C ILE A 318 -1.95 15.13 1.44
N GLU A 319 -2.54 15.79 2.43
CA GLU A 319 -3.97 16.16 2.41
C GLU A 319 -4.24 17.37 1.51
N SER A 320 -3.36 18.38 1.51
CA SER A 320 -3.54 19.57 0.68
C SER A 320 -3.32 19.31 -0.82
N LYS A 321 -2.55 18.28 -1.17
CA LYS A 321 -2.18 17.93 -2.56
C LYS A 321 -1.62 19.11 -3.35
N ARG A 322 -0.98 20.08 -2.66
CA ARG A 322 -0.43 21.31 -3.27
C ARG A 322 0.71 21.05 -4.24
N GLU A 323 1.34 19.91 -4.13
CA GLU A 323 2.33 19.40 -5.06
C GLU A 323 2.20 17.88 -5.24
N PRO A 324 2.79 17.30 -6.28
CA PRO A 324 2.72 15.87 -6.53
C PRO A 324 3.39 15.07 -5.42
N VAL A 325 2.61 14.22 -4.75
CA VAL A 325 3.07 13.35 -3.66
C VAL A 325 2.80 11.89 -4.01
N LEU A 326 3.81 11.02 -3.84
CA LEU A 326 3.63 9.58 -4.01
C LEU A 326 4.06 8.84 -2.72
N GLY A 327 5.31 8.45 -2.57
CA GLY A 327 5.82 7.85 -1.35
C GLY A 327 6.36 8.90 -0.39
N VAL A 328 5.94 8.87 0.86
CA VAL A 328 6.40 9.77 1.93
C VAL A 328 7.02 8.95 3.05
N ILE A 329 8.27 9.25 3.38
CA ILE A 329 9.03 8.59 4.44
C ILE A 329 9.15 9.53 5.63
N LEU A 330 8.99 8.98 6.83
CA LEU A 330 9.40 9.64 8.07
C LEU A 330 10.73 9.04 8.55
N ASP A 331 11.70 9.88 8.78
CA ASP A 331 13.01 9.55 9.34
C ASP A 331 12.95 9.72 10.86
N TRP A 332 13.22 8.66 11.62
CA TRP A 332 13.06 8.58 13.08
C TRP A 332 14.36 8.85 13.85
#